data_4b57ce268121128b23d19f7cfedf42fa
#
_entry.id   4b57ce268121128b23d19f7cfedf42fa
#
_cell.length_a   1.000
_cell.length_b   1.000
_cell.length_c   1.000
_cell.angle_alpha   90.00
_cell.angle_beta   90.00
_cell.angle_gamma   90.00
#
_symmetry.space_group_name_H-M   'P 1'
#
loop_
_entity.id
_entity.type
_entity.pdbx_description
1 polymer ?
#
loop_
_entity_poly.entity_id
_entity_poly.type
_entity_poly.pdbx_seq_one_letter_code
_entity_poly.pdbx_strand_id
1 'polypeptide(L)'
;MTFQRARTEEQREIRRRAILDTASAMLDEMPVAAVTLNELSRRVGLAKPNVLRYFESREAVLLELLDRFLREWLAELAEELAAGVDGDLPMAERAAAVADILGRSLSRRTVLCELFGAQGSVLEHNVSVEVVARYKRASLDHLTTMSTLIGTCLPELGDNATLFSLQTMVMAGALSAYSTPPPSLKAAYEAEPDLARFHLDLEDYLRQALTATLLGTLPRH
;
A
#
# COMPACT_ATOMS: atom_id res chain seq x y z
N MET A 1 27.98 24.14 -20.53
CA MET A 1 26.74 24.37 -19.78
C MET A 1 26.08 23.06 -19.25
N THR A 2 26.44 21.89 -19.74
CA THR A 2 25.82 20.58 -19.36
C THR A 2 26.22 20.08 -17.97
N PHE A 3 27.47 20.23 -17.55
CA PHE A 3 28.01 19.68 -16.30
C PHE A 3 27.45 20.34 -15.02
N GLN A 4 27.23 21.64 -15.04
CA GLN A 4 26.67 22.38 -13.89
C GLN A 4 25.19 22.08 -13.68
N ARG A 5 24.45 21.85 -14.76
CA ARG A 5 23.03 21.49 -14.76
C ARG A 5 22.82 20.06 -14.21
N ALA A 6 23.64 19.10 -14.64
CA ALA A 6 23.62 17.71 -14.14
C ALA A 6 23.93 17.64 -12.64
N ARG A 7 24.92 18.40 -12.16
CA ARG A 7 25.26 18.47 -10.72
C ARG A 7 24.14 19.07 -9.87
N THR A 8 23.39 20.03 -10.43
CA THR A 8 22.25 20.66 -9.75
C THR A 8 21.05 19.71 -9.69
N GLU A 9 20.81 18.93 -10.74
CA GLU A 9 19.77 17.91 -10.78
C GLU A 9 20.08 16.74 -9.83
N GLU A 10 21.30 16.26 -9.80
CA GLU A 10 21.75 15.23 -8.88
C GLU A 10 21.58 15.66 -7.41
N GLN A 11 21.99 16.89 -7.08
CA GLN A 11 21.80 17.46 -5.73
C GLN A 11 20.32 17.61 -5.38
N ARG A 12 19.47 17.94 -6.35
CA ARG A 12 18.03 18.03 -6.16
C ARG A 12 17.43 16.66 -5.84
N GLU A 13 17.84 15.64 -6.59
CA GLU A 13 17.36 14.27 -6.38
C GLU A 13 17.83 13.69 -5.03
N ILE A 14 19.07 13.93 -4.62
CA ILE A 14 19.57 13.54 -3.31
C ILE A 14 18.72 14.16 -2.18
N ARG A 15 18.39 15.44 -2.28
CA ARG A 15 17.53 16.10 -1.28
C ARG A 15 16.10 15.60 -1.30
N ARG A 16 15.55 15.36 -2.48
CA ARG A 16 14.22 14.78 -2.65
C ARG A 16 14.13 13.41 -1.98
N ARG A 17 15.13 12.58 -2.21
CA ARG A 17 15.24 11.24 -1.59
C ARG A 17 15.37 11.34 -0.07
N ALA A 18 16.19 12.23 0.47
CA ALA A 18 16.31 12.45 1.90
C ALA A 18 14.97 12.86 2.56
N ILE A 19 14.12 13.67 1.88
CA ILE A 19 12.79 14.02 2.36
C ILE A 19 11.88 12.79 2.41
N LEU A 20 11.89 11.95 1.37
CA LEU A 20 11.11 10.71 1.30
C LEU A 20 11.56 9.71 2.36
N ASP A 21 12.86 9.52 2.56
CA ASP A 21 13.39 8.59 3.55
C ASP A 21 13.06 9.04 4.98
N THR A 22 13.10 10.35 5.23
CA THR A 22 12.65 10.90 6.52
C THR A 22 11.15 10.69 6.72
N ALA A 23 10.34 10.91 5.69
CA ALA A 23 8.90 10.69 5.78
C ALA A 23 8.57 9.19 5.95
N SER A 24 9.31 8.30 5.30
CA SER A 24 9.22 6.86 5.52
C SER A 24 9.51 6.48 6.98
N ALA A 25 10.62 6.96 7.53
CA ALA A 25 10.97 6.72 8.94
C ALA A 25 9.90 7.27 9.92
N MET A 26 9.24 8.37 9.57
CA MET A 26 8.12 8.88 10.38
C MET A 26 6.92 7.92 10.38
N LEU A 27 6.65 7.26 9.27
CA LEU A 27 5.55 6.29 9.16
C LEU A 27 5.81 5.00 9.96
N ASP A 28 7.06 4.71 10.28
CA ASP A 28 7.40 3.61 11.20
C ASP A 28 7.09 3.96 12.68
N GLU A 29 7.02 5.27 13.00
CA GLU A 29 6.84 5.76 14.36
C GLU A 29 5.40 6.27 14.64
N MET A 30 4.68 6.70 13.62
CA MET A 30 3.37 7.33 13.77
C MET A 30 2.45 7.04 12.60
N PRO A 31 1.11 7.06 12.83
CA PRO A 31 0.13 6.81 11.76
C PRO A 31 0.20 7.88 10.67
N VAL A 32 -0.24 7.51 9.47
CA VAL A 32 -0.28 8.40 8.29
C VAL A 32 -0.95 9.74 8.61
N ALA A 33 -2.03 9.74 9.39
CA ALA A 33 -2.75 10.96 9.76
C ALA A 33 -1.91 11.95 10.60
N ALA A 34 -0.94 11.46 11.37
CA ALA A 34 -0.08 12.26 12.25
C ALA A 34 1.13 12.86 11.54
N VAL A 35 1.51 12.36 10.37
CA VAL A 35 2.61 12.93 9.57
C VAL A 35 2.22 14.31 9.09
N THR A 36 2.92 15.34 9.50
CA THR A 36 2.70 16.73 9.09
C THR A 36 3.93 17.29 8.35
N LEU A 37 3.68 18.28 7.47
CA LEU A 37 4.77 18.94 6.75
C LEU A 37 5.71 19.71 7.71
N ASN A 38 5.20 20.21 8.83
CA ASN A 38 6.01 20.90 9.84
C ASN A 38 6.97 19.94 10.53
N GLU A 39 6.48 18.78 10.96
CA GLU A 39 7.31 17.76 11.61
C GLU A 39 8.32 17.16 10.63
N LEU A 40 7.92 16.88 9.39
CA LEU A 40 8.81 16.44 8.33
C LEU A 40 9.94 17.45 8.09
N SER A 41 9.60 18.73 7.99
CA SER A 41 10.58 19.81 7.80
C SER A 41 11.58 19.89 8.95
N ARG A 42 11.10 19.76 10.19
CA ARG A 42 11.93 19.74 11.40
C ARG A 42 12.90 18.56 11.39
N ARG A 43 12.44 17.35 11.05
CA ARG A 43 13.28 16.13 11.05
C ARG A 43 14.29 16.13 9.92
N VAL A 44 13.93 16.62 8.75
CA VAL A 44 14.86 16.75 7.61
C VAL A 44 15.90 17.85 7.84
N GLY A 45 15.69 18.76 8.80
CA GLY A 45 16.55 19.92 9.03
C GLY A 45 16.42 21.00 7.97
N LEU A 46 15.25 21.12 7.33
CA LEU A 46 14.95 22.14 6.31
C LEU A 46 13.79 23.04 6.77
N ALA A 47 13.85 24.32 6.42
CA ALA A 47 12.69 25.18 6.57
C ALA A 47 11.55 24.69 5.66
N LYS A 48 10.29 24.76 6.13
CA LYS A 48 9.09 24.33 5.39
C LYS A 48 9.04 24.86 3.93
N PRO A 49 9.36 26.14 3.64
CA PRO A 49 9.40 26.63 2.27
C PRO A 49 10.42 25.90 1.38
N ASN A 50 11.49 25.38 1.97
CA ASN A 50 12.49 24.59 1.24
C ASN A 50 11.99 23.19 0.92
N VAL A 51 11.23 22.55 1.81
CA VAL A 51 10.57 21.26 1.52
C VAL A 51 9.54 21.44 0.41
N LEU A 52 8.76 22.53 0.45
CA LEU A 52 7.74 22.86 -0.57
C LEU A 52 8.33 23.13 -1.98
N ARG A 53 9.63 23.32 -2.13
CA ARG A 53 10.30 23.36 -3.45
C ARG A 53 10.48 21.99 -4.10
N TYR A 54 10.34 20.91 -3.33
CA TYR A 54 10.47 19.52 -3.77
C TYR A 54 9.14 18.82 -3.87
N PHE A 55 8.23 19.10 -2.93
CA PHE A 55 6.91 18.52 -2.85
C PHE A 55 5.89 19.62 -2.54
N GLU A 56 4.89 19.76 -3.37
CA GLU A 56 3.88 20.84 -3.24
C GLU A 56 3.01 20.71 -1.96
N SER A 57 2.88 19.51 -1.41
CA SER A 57 2.10 19.23 -0.21
C SER A 57 2.62 17.99 0.53
N ARG A 58 2.10 17.76 1.74
CA ARG A 58 2.27 16.53 2.49
C ARG A 58 1.76 15.32 1.70
N GLU A 59 0.60 15.49 1.10
CA GLU A 59 -0.07 14.46 0.32
C GLU A 59 0.78 14.04 -0.88
N ALA A 60 1.45 14.96 -1.54
CA ALA A 60 2.38 14.66 -2.62
C ALA A 60 3.57 13.79 -2.16
N VAL A 61 4.07 14.01 -0.93
CA VAL A 61 5.10 13.14 -0.32
C VAL A 61 4.54 11.74 -0.08
N LEU A 62 3.35 11.65 0.51
CA LEU A 62 2.72 10.37 0.87
C LEU A 62 2.31 9.55 -0.35
N LEU A 63 1.83 10.19 -1.42
CA LEU A 63 1.54 9.51 -2.70
C LEU A 63 2.81 8.92 -3.33
N GLU A 64 3.94 9.62 -3.23
CA GLU A 64 5.20 9.10 -3.75
C GLU A 64 5.77 7.96 -2.88
N LEU A 65 5.54 8.00 -1.57
CA LEU A 65 5.85 6.86 -0.69
C LEU A 65 4.96 5.66 -0.98
N LEU A 66 3.66 5.88 -1.23
CA LEU A 66 2.75 4.82 -1.63
C LEU A 66 3.21 4.15 -2.93
N ASP A 67 3.60 4.93 -3.96
CA ASP A 67 4.17 4.40 -5.20
C ASP A 67 5.43 3.56 -4.93
N ARG A 68 6.34 4.05 -4.08
CA ARG A 68 7.58 3.34 -3.72
C ARG A 68 7.29 2.02 -3.02
N PHE A 69 6.49 2.04 -1.96
CA PHE A 69 6.17 0.85 -1.17
C PHE A 69 5.38 -0.19 -1.97
N LEU A 70 4.50 0.27 -2.85
CA LEU A 70 3.75 -0.62 -3.73
C LEU A 70 4.67 -1.33 -4.73
N ARG A 71 5.63 -0.62 -5.29
CA ARG A 71 6.63 -1.19 -6.20
C ARG A 71 7.52 -2.22 -5.49
N GLU A 72 8.00 -1.88 -4.30
CA GLU A 72 8.81 -2.77 -3.46
C GLU A 72 8.02 -4.03 -3.10
N TRP A 73 6.79 -3.86 -2.65
CA TRP A 73 5.91 -4.98 -2.32
C TRP A 73 5.63 -5.89 -3.52
N LEU A 74 5.34 -5.34 -4.68
CA LEU A 74 5.06 -6.16 -5.88
C LEU A 74 6.27 -6.98 -6.34
N ALA A 75 7.48 -6.45 -6.16
CA ALA A 75 8.71 -7.20 -6.45
C ALA A 75 8.86 -8.41 -5.50
N GLU A 76 8.65 -8.21 -4.20
CA GLU A 76 8.69 -9.29 -3.22
C GLU A 76 7.53 -10.28 -3.39
N LEU A 77 6.32 -9.78 -3.71
CA LEU A 77 5.15 -10.61 -3.98
C LEU A 77 5.39 -11.55 -5.18
N ALA A 78 6.09 -11.09 -6.21
CA ALA A 78 6.43 -11.92 -7.34
C ALA A 78 7.25 -13.15 -6.92
N GLU A 79 8.22 -12.96 -6.04
CA GLU A 79 9.05 -14.05 -5.49
C GLU A 79 8.23 -14.96 -4.56
N GLU A 80 7.40 -14.38 -3.68
CA GLU A 80 6.54 -15.14 -2.75
C GLU A 80 5.53 -16.02 -3.52
N LEU A 81 4.90 -15.50 -4.57
CA LEU A 81 3.96 -16.25 -5.39
C LEU A 81 4.66 -17.36 -6.20
N ALA A 82 5.81 -17.06 -6.81
CA ALA A 82 6.57 -18.05 -7.58
C ALA A 82 7.06 -19.21 -6.71
N ALA A 83 7.40 -18.94 -5.45
CA ALA A 83 7.86 -19.96 -4.51
C ALA A 83 6.71 -20.73 -3.84
N GLY A 84 5.54 -20.11 -3.67
CA GLY A 84 4.47 -20.64 -2.83
C GLY A 84 3.25 -21.18 -3.57
N VAL A 85 3.12 -20.96 -4.89
CA VAL A 85 1.99 -21.46 -5.68
C VAL A 85 2.49 -22.50 -6.68
N ASP A 86 2.17 -23.76 -6.44
CA ASP A 86 2.45 -24.85 -7.36
C ASP A 86 1.39 -24.85 -8.47
N GLY A 87 1.83 -24.60 -9.71
CA GLY A 87 0.95 -24.52 -10.88
C GLY A 87 0.24 -25.83 -11.26
N ASP A 88 0.76 -26.97 -10.79
CA ASP A 88 0.21 -28.30 -11.08
C ASP A 88 -0.95 -28.68 -10.13
N LEU A 89 -1.17 -27.88 -9.06
CA LEU A 89 -2.25 -28.11 -8.12
C LEU A 89 -3.63 -27.73 -8.71
N PRO A 90 -4.71 -28.33 -8.20
CA PRO A 90 -6.08 -27.93 -8.56
C PRO A 90 -6.32 -26.44 -8.33
N MET A 91 -7.15 -25.83 -9.17
CA MET A 91 -7.48 -24.39 -9.12
C MET A 91 -7.86 -23.91 -7.70
N ALA A 92 -8.65 -24.68 -6.96
CA ALA A 92 -9.07 -24.31 -5.60
C ALA A 92 -7.89 -24.26 -4.61
N GLU A 93 -6.92 -25.14 -4.74
CA GLU A 93 -5.71 -25.15 -3.91
C GLU A 93 -4.77 -23.99 -4.26
N ARG A 94 -4.61 -23.68 -5.56
CA ARG A 94 -3.86 -22.49 -6.01
C ARG A 94 -4.53 -21.20 -5.52
N ALA A 95 -5.86 -21.12 -5.59
CA ALA A 95 -6.61 -19.98 -5.09
C ALA A 95 -6.43 -19.78 -3.58
N ALA A 96 -6.45 -20.86 -2.81
CA ALA A 96 -6.18 -20.81 -1.37
C ALA A 96 -4.75 -20.34 -1.08
N ALA A 97 -3.76 -20.86 -1.81
CA ALA A 97 -2.36 -20.44 -1.66
C ALA A 97 -2.14 -18.95 -2.00
N VAL A 98 -2.75 -18.46 -3.09
CA VAL A 98 -2.71 -17.04 -3.47
C VAL A 98 -3.32 -16.17 -2.37
N ALA A 99 -4.49 -16.53 -1.85
CA ALA A 99 -5.16 -15.77 -0.78
C ALA A 99 -4.32 -15.74 0.51
N ASP A 100 -3.70 -16.86 0.86
CA ASP A 100 -2.83 -16.98 2.04
C ASP A 100 -1.56 -16.13 1.90
N ILE A 101 -0.89 -16.19 0.75
CA ILE A 101 0.30 -15.37 0.47
C ILE A 101 -0.04 -13.88 0.51
N LEU A 102 -1.12 -13.45 -0.15
CA LEU A 102 -1.54 -12.05 -0.13
C LEU A 102 -1.90 -11.56 1.27
N GLY A 103 -2.68 -12.35 2.02
CA GLY A 103 -3.05 -12.03 3.41
C GLY A 103 -1.82 -11.83 4.29
N ARG A 104 -0.92 -12.79 4.28
CA ARG A 104 0.35 -12.79 5.04
C ARG A 104 1.29 -11.66 4.59
N SER A 105 1.42 -11.45 3.29
CA SER A 105 2.32 -10.44 2.72
C SER A 105 1.85 -9.03 3.05
N LEU A 106 0.54 -8.74 2.96
CA LEU A 106 -0.04 -7.44 3.26
C LEU A 106 -0.13 -7.16 4.76
N SER A 107 -0.45 -8.15 5.60
CA SER A 107 -0.55 -7.95 7.06
C SER A 107 0.75 -7.47 7.70
N ARG A 108 1.89 -7.85 7.13
CA ARG A 108 3.23 -7.40 7.54
C ARG A 108 3.58 -5.99 7.07
N ARG A 109 2.76 -5.38 6.20
CA ARG A 109 2.99 -4.06 5.58
C ARG A 109 1.92 -3.06 5.99
N THR A 110 1.81 -2.87 7.31
CA THR A 110 0.76 -2.02 7.90
C THR A 110 0.76 -0.60 7.34
N VAL A 111 1.93 -0.01 7.12
CA VAL A 111 2.07 1.34 6.53
C VAL A 111 1.53 1.38 5.10
N LEU A 112 1.83 0.37 4.27
CA LEU A 112 1.29 0.29 2.90
C LEU A 112 -0.24 0.19 2.93
N CYS A 113 -0.79 -0.66 3.80
CA CYS A 113 -2.23 -0.82 3.95
C CYS A 113 -2.90 0.47 4.46
N GLU A 114 -2.28 1.19 5.42
CA GLU A 114 -2.78 2.48 5.89
C GLU A 114 -2.79 3.54 4.79
N LEU A 115 -1.75 3.59 3.95
CA LEU A 115 -1.68 4.47 2.79
C LEU A 115 -2.76 4.12 1.75
N PHE A 116 -3.05 2.85 1.49
CA PHE A 116 -4.19 2.46 0.65
C PHE A 116 -5.51 2.99 1.20
N GLY A 117 -5.73 2.88 2.51
CA GLY A 117 -6.94 3.39 3.16
C GLY A 117 -7.06 4.91 3.09
N ALA A 118 -5.95 5.64 3.17
CA ALA A 118 -5.91 7.09 3.10
C ALA A 118 -5.98 7.64 1.66
N GLN A 119 -5.70 6.83 0.64
CA GLN A 119 -5.51 7.29 -0.74
C GLN A 119 -6.68 8.12 -1.26
N GLY A 120 -7.87 7.55 -1.38
CA GLY A 120 -9.02 8.21 -1.99
C GLY A 120 -9.65 9.29 -1.11
N SER A 121 -9.58 9.15 0.20
CA SER A 121 -10.23 10.05 1.15
C SER A 121 -9.36 11.25 1.56
N VAL A 122 -8.03 11.14 1.45
CA VAL A 122 -7.10 12.16 1.96
C VAL A 122 -6.04 12.54 0.94
N LEU A 123 -5.30 11.57 0.39
CA LEU A 123 -4.07 11.85 -0.33
C LEU A 123 -4.29 12.50 -1.71
N GLU A 124 -5.43 12.24 -2.33
CA GLU A 124 -5.76 12.79 -3.65
C GLU A 124 -6.43 14.17 -3.59
N HIS A 125 -6.69 14.74 -2.39
CA HIS A 125 -7.47 15.97 -2.26
C HIS A 125 -6.64 17.27 -2.32
N ASN A 126 -5.41 17.28 -1.78
CA ASN A 126 -4.61 18.50 -1.65
C ASN A 126 -3.36 18.46 -2.54
N VAL A 127 -3.53 18.03 -3.77
CA VAL A 127 -2.46 17.89 -4.76
C VAL A 127 -2.90 18.44 -6.11
N SER A 128 -1.93 18.87 -6.92
CA SER A 128 -2.18 19.35 -8.29
C SER A 128 -2.65 18.22 -9.22
N VAL A 129 -3.29 18.62 -10.32
CA VAL A 129 -3.70 17.68 -11.38
C VAL A 129 -2.50 16.91 -11.93
N GLU A 130 -1.34 17.56 -12.03
CA GLU A 130 -0.08 16.97 -12.52
C GLU A 130 0.42 15.87 -11.60
N VAL A 131 0.35 16.09 -10.29
CA VAL A 131 0.74 15.09 -9.27
C VAL A 131 -0.23 13.91 -9.29
N VAL A 132 -1.55 14.15 -9.28
CA VAL A 132 -2.56 13.08 -9.36
C VAL A 132 -2.38 12.28 -10.65
N ALA A 133 -2.24 12.95 -11.80
CA ALA A 133 -2.10 12.26 -13.09
C ALA A 133 -0.85 11.37 -13.15
N ARG A 134 0.27 11.84 -12.59
CA ARG A 134 1.51 11.05 -12.49
C ARG A 134 1.30 9.84 -11.60
N TYR A 135 0.71 10.03 -10.41
CA TYR A 135 0.42 8.97 -9.48
C TYR A 135 -0.54 7.93 -10.08
N LYS A 136 -1.63 8.36 -10.74
CA LYS A 136 -2.61 7.44 -11.37
C LYS A 136 -1.99 6.61 -12.49
N ARG A 137 -1.07 7.16 -13.29
CA ARG A 137 -0.34 6.36 -14.29
C ARG A 137 0.51 5.28 -13.64
N ALA A 138 1.29 5.63 -12.61
CA ALA A 138 2.06 4.64 -11.86
C ALA A 138 1.15 3.59 -11.22
N SER A 139 0.00 3.98 -10.67
CA SER A 139 -0.99 3.06 -10.09
C SER A 139 -1.56 2.09 -11.13
N LEU A 140 -1.78 2.52 -12.37
CA LEU A 140 -2.20 1.64 -13.45
C LEU A 140 -1.11 0.61 -13.80
N ASP A 141 0.15 1.03 -13.83
CA ASP A 141 1.27 0.13 -14.08
C ASP A 141 1.41 -0.92 -12.96
N HIS A 142 1.25 -0.50 -11.70
CA HIS A 142 1.24 -1.42 -10.56
C HIS A 142 0.06 -2.38 -10.58
N LEU A 143 -1.14 -1.89 -10.92
CA LEU A 143 -2.32 -2.73 -11.05
C LEU A 143 -2.13 -3.78 -12.17
N THR A 144 -1.55 -3.39 -13.29
CA THR A 144 -1.21 -4.30 -14.39
C THR A 144 -0.20 -5.35 -13.94
N THR A 145 0.85 -4.93 -13.22
CA THR A 145 1.86 -5.85 -12.66
C THR A 145 1.20 -6.87 -11.73
N MET A 146 0.41 -6.41 -10.76
CA MET A 146 -0.28 -7.31 -9.82
C MET A 146 -1.23 -8.26 -10.54
N SER A 147 -2.03 -7.74 -11.49
CA SER A 147 -2.95 -8.54 -12.30
C SER A 147 -2.23 -9.65 -13.08
N THR A 148 -1.05 -9.34 -13.62
CA THR A 148 -0.21 -10.32 -14.34
C THR A 148 0.31 -11.40 -13.39
N LEU A 149 0.81 -11.03 -12.21
CA LEU A 149 1.28 -11.98 -11.20
C LEU A 149 0.16 -12.93 -10.76
N ILE A 150 -1.01 -12.39 -10.44
CA ILE A 150 -2.18 -13.19 -10.04
C ILE A 150 -2.67 -14.07 -11.20
N GLY A 151 -2.76 -13.53 -12.41
CA GLY A 151 -3.18 -14.29 -13.60
C GLY A 151 -2.22 -15.41 -13.99
N THR A 152 -0.92 -15.27 -13.65
CA THR A 152 0.05 -16.37 -13.82
C THR A 152 -0.25 -17.55 -12.87
N CYS A 153 -0.64 -17.23 -11.62
CA CYS A 153 -1.01 -18.26 -10.64
C CYS A 153 -2.40 -18.85 -10.87
N LEU A 154 -3.33 -18.03 -11.38
CA LEU A 154 -4.75 -18.34 -11.56
C LEU A 154 -5.22 -17.90 -12.96
N PRO A 155 -4.81 -18.59 -14.04
CA PRO A 155 -5.20 -18.25 -15.41
C PRO A 155 -6.72 -18.25 -15.62
N GLU A 156 -7.45 -19.02 -14.81
CA GLU A 156 -8.92 -19.13 -14.85
C GLU A 156 -9.64 -17.83 -14.48
N LEU A 157 -8.96 -16.87 -13.83
CA LEU A 157 -9.52 -15.55 -13.59
C LEU A 157 -9.74 -14.74 -14.87
N GLY A 158 -8.89 -14.96 -15.90
CA GLY A 158 -8.97 -14.18 -17.13
C GLY A 158 -8.96 -12.66 -16.84
N ASP A 159 -9.89 -11.94 -17.44
CA ASP A 159 -10.04 -10.47 -17.27
C ASP A 159 -10.37 -10.05 -15.83
N ASN A 160 -10.89 -10.96 -15.00
CA ASN A 160 -11.19 -10.68 -13.60
C ASN A 160 -9.95 -10.52 -12.72
N ALA A 161 -8.75 -10.90 -13.18
CA ALA A 161 -7.51 -10.72 -12.43
C ALA A 161 -7.25 -9.25 -12.06
N THR A 162 -7.60 -8.32 -12.95
CA THR A 162 -7.48 -6.87 -12.70
C THR A 162 -8.46 -6.41 -11.62
N LEU A 163 -9.71 -6.85 -11.69
CA LEU A 163 -10.72 -6.52 -10.68
C LEU A 163 -10.35 -7.10 -9.31
N PHE A 164 -9.90 -8.35 -9.25
CA PHE A 164 -9.43 -8.99 -8.03
C PHE A 164 -8.25 -8.25 -7.42
N SER A 165 -7.27 -7.84 -8.23
CA SER A 165 -6.11 -7.06 -7.78
C SER A 165 -6.52 -5.71 -7.18
N LEU A 166 -7.43 -4.99 -7.83
CA LEU A 166 -7.97 -3.73 -7.29
C LEU A 166 -8.73 -3.95 -5.98
N GLN A 167 -9.60 -4.96 -5.92
CA GLN A 167 -10.34 -5.32 -4.71
C GLN A 167 -9.40 -5.67 -3.55
N THR A 168 -8.30 -6.38 -3.83
CA THR A 168 -7.28 -6.71 -2.82
C THR A 168 -6.68 -5.45 -2.18
N MET A 169 -6.26 -4.47 -2.97
CA MET A 169 -5.72 -3.21 -2.46
C MET A 169 -6.75 -2.42 -1.63
N VAL A 170 -7.98 -2.34 -2.12
CA VAL A 170 -9.08 -1.66 -1.41
C VAL A 170 -9.40 -2.35 -0.10
N MET A 171 -9.50 -3.68 -0.08
CA MET A 171 -9.75 -4.46 1.14
C MET A 171 -8.61 -4.33 2.14
N ALA A 172 -7.35 -4.38 1.68
CA ALA A 172 -6.19 -4.18 2.55
C ALA A 172 -6.24 -2.83 3.27
N GLY A 173 -6.55 -1.75 2.54
CA GLY A 173 -6.72 -0.42 3.12
C GLY A 173 -7.89 -0.32 4.10
N ALA A 174 -9.05 -0.85 3.72
CA ALA A 174 -10.24 -0.79 4.55
C ALA A 174 -10.08 -1.62 5.84
N LEU A 175 -9.60 -2.85 5.74
CA LEU A 175 -9.44 -3.76 6.89
C LEU A 175 -8.32 -3.30 7.82
N SER A 176 -7.25 -2.71 7.31
CA SER A 176 -6.16 -2.15 8.11
C SER A 176 -6.64 -1.10 9.12
N ALA A 177 -7.62 -0.28 8.75
CA ALA A 177 -8.20 0.72 9.65
C ALA A 177 -8.88 0.11 10.89
N TYR A 178 -9.36 -1.12 10.80
CA TYR A 178 -9.99 -1.84 11.91
C TYR A 178 -9.00 -2.72 12.71
N SER A 179 -7.87 -3.06 12.15
CA SER A 179 -6.86 -3.91 12.81
C SER A 179 -5.97 -3.16 13.80
N THR A 180 -5.95 -1.82 13.72
CA THR A 180 -5.17 -0.97 14.61
C THR A 180 -6.08 -0.06 15.43
N PRO A 181 -6.74 -0.59 16.47
CA PRO A 181 -7.69 0.17 17.26
C PRO A 181 -7.02 1.35 18.00
N PRO A 182 -7.65 2.54 18.01
CA PRO A 182 -7.17 3.67 18.80
C PRO A 182 -7.21 3.38 20.31
N PRO A 183 -6.46 4.14 21.14
CA PRO A 183 -6.38 3.89 22.58
C PRO A 183 -7.73 3.80 23.31
N SER A 184 -8.70 4.62 22.91
CA SER A 184 -10.05 4.60 23.47
C SER A 184 -10.79 3.28 23.19
N LEU A 185 -10.62 2.73 21.99
CA LEU A 185 -11.24 1.46 21.62
C LEU A 185 -10.54 0.28 22.31
N LYS A 186 -9.21 0.32 22.47
CA LYS A 186 -8.47 -0.67 23.26
C LYS A 186 -8.96 -0.70 24.71
N ALA A 187 -9.11 0.48 25.33
CA ALA A 187 -9.63 0.59 26.69
C ALA A 187 -11.06 0.05 26.82
N ALA A 188 -11.91 0.23 25.79
CA ALA A 188 -13.27 -0.33 25.77
C ALA A 188 -13.23 -1.87 25.68
N TYR A 189 -12.35 -2.45 24.89
CA TYR A 189 -12.17 -3.91 24.81
C TYR A 189 -11.64 -4.52 26.12
N GLU A 190 -10.76 -3.79 26.82
CA GLU A 190 -10.26 -4.19 28.14
C GLU A 190 -11.35 -4.14 29.23
N ALA A 191 -12.22 -3.11 29.16
CA ALA A 191 -13.32 -2.94 30.12
C ALA A 191 -14.48 -3.93 29.88
N GLU A 192 -14.75 -4.26 28.62
CA GLU A 192 -15.85 -5.12 28.18
C GLU A 192 -15.34 -6.19 27.21
N PRO A 193 -14.87 -7.36 27.75
CA PRO A 193 -14.26 -8.42 26.92
C PRO A 193 -15.14 -8.94 25.77
N ASP A 194 -16.46 -8.87 25.91
CA ASP A 194 -17.39 -9.25 24.84
C ASP A 194 -17.27 -8.38 23.59
N LEU A 195 -16.81 -7.15 23.74
CA LEU A 195 -16.53 -6.27 22.61
C LEU A 195 -15.26 -6.65 21.86
N ALA A 196 -14.35 -7.40 22.47
CA ALA A 196 -13.11 -7.84 21.83
C ALA A 196 -13.35 -8.76 20.62
N ARG A 197 -14.56 -9.31 20.46
CA ARG A 197 -14.98 -10.03 19.23
C ARG A 197 -14.96 -9.18 17.97
N PHE A 198 -14.99 -7.84 18.13
CA PHE A 198 -14.84 -6.90 17.03
C PHE A 198 -13.37 -6.59 16.70
N HIS A 199 -12.42 -7.08 17.50
CA HIS A 199 -11.01 -6.97 17.16
C HIS A 199 -10.72 -7.84 15.93
N LEU A 200 -10.09 -7.21 14.93
CA LEU A 200 -9.86 -7.81 13.64
C LEU A 200 -8.36 -8.15 13.50
N ASP A 201 -8.04 -9.42 13.31
CA ASP A 201 -6.73 -9.83 12.84
C ASP A 201 -6.64 -9.60 11.33
N LEU A 202 -5.71 -8.76 10.89
CA LEU A 202 -5.63 -8.33 9.50
C LEU A 202 -5.31 -9.49 8.55
N GLU A 203 -4.39 -10.38 8.94
CA GLU A 203 -4.00 -11.52 8.12
C GLU A 203 -5.16 -12.47 7.88
N ASP A 204 -5.83 -12.87 8.96
CA ASP A 204 -6.95 -13.80 8.92
C ASP A 204 -8.14 -13.23 8.12
N TYR A 205 -8.49 -11.97 8.34
CA TYR A 205 -9.59 -11.34 7.62
C TYR A 205 -9.28 -11.10 6.14
N LEU A 206 -8.05 -10.68 5.82
CA LEU A 206 -7.63 -10.58 4.41
C LEU A 206 -7.68 -11.94 3.74
N ARG A 207 -7.12 -12.97 4.32
CA ARG A 207 -7.15 -14.33 3.78
C ARG A 207 -8.58 -14.80 3.52
N GLN A 208 -9.48 -14.62 4.49
CA GLN A 208 -10.89 -15.02 4.34
C GLN A 208 -11.60 -14.22 3.25
N ALA A 209 -11.44 -12.89 3.24
CA ALA A 209 -12.08 -12.01 2.26
C ALA A 209 -11.57 -12.29 0.84
N LEU A 210 -10.27 -12.47 0.67
CA LEU A 210 -9.66 -12.79 -0.62
C LEU A 210 -10.07 -14.17 -1.11
N THR A 211 -10.11 -15.18 -0.22
CA THR A 211 -10.63 -16.51 -0.56
C THR A 211 -12.08 -16.44 -1.04
N ALA A 212 -12.95 -15.73 -0.32
CA ALA A 212 -14.35 -15.57 -0.72
C ALA A 212 -14.48 -14.85 -2.06
N THR A 213 -13.66 -13.85 -2.31
CA THR A 213 -13.65 -13.10 -3.59
C THR A 213 -13.20 -14.00 -4.74
N LEU A 214 -12.13 -14.79 -4.57
CA LEU A 214 -11.66 -15.74 -5.56
C LEU A 214 -12.71 -16.80 -5.86
N LEU A 215 -13.32 -17.42 -4.85
CA LEU A 215 -14.37 -18.42 -5.03
C LEU A 215 -15.62 -17.86 -5.71
N GLY A 216 -15.91 -16.56 -5.50
CA GLY A 216 -17.01 -15.88 -6.17
C GLY A 216 -16.73 -15.50 -7.63
N THR A 217 -15.44 -15.39 -8.00
CA THR A 217 -14.98 -14.88 -9.31
C THR A 217 -14.52 -15.99 -10.25
N LEU A 218 -13.96 -17.07 -9.69
CA LEU A 218 -13.49 -18.22 -10.46
C LEU A 218 -14.67 -19.01 -11.06
N PRO A 219 -14.47 -19.66 -12.22
CA PRO A 219 -15.51 -20.48 -12.84
C PRO A 219 -15.94 -21.62 -11.91
N ARG A 220 -17.26 -21.86 -11.87
CA ARG A 220 -17.82 -23.01 -11.15
C ARG A 220 -17.78 -24.21 -12.07
N HIS A 221 -17.13 -25.27 -11.63
CA HIS A 221 -17.17 -26.57 -12.29
C HIS A 221 -18.45 -27.32 -11.95
#